data_48c258a7e7e9dea08998ad219cc22a6f
#
_entry.id   48c258a7e7e9dea08998ad219cc22a6f
#
_cell.length_a   1.000
_cell.length_b   1.000
_cell.length_c   1.000
_cell.angle_alpha   90.00
_cell.angle_beta   90.00
_cell.angle_gamma   90.00
#
_symmetry.space_group_name_H-M   'P 1'
#
loop_
_entity.id
_entity.type
_entity.pdbx_description
1 polymer ?
#
loop_
_entity_poly.entity_id
_entity_poly.type
_entity_poly.pdbx_seq_one_letter_code
_entity_poly.pdbx_strand_id
1 'polypeptide(L)'
;WMCIRDSLGLLHMEIVQERLEREFDMDLITTAPTVIYEVVLRDGTLLMVDNPSKMPDPSRIEEVREPIVTVNLYMPQEYVGAVITLCTGKRGMQIDMNYHGKQVKLTYEMPMAEIVLDFFDKLKSTSRGYASMDYEFKEYRSADVVKVDMLINSEKVDALAI
;
A
#
# COMPACT_ATOMS: atom_id res chain seq x y z
N TRP A 1 2.62 9.25 14.82
CA TRP A 1 2.84 8.91 13.40
C TRP A 1 1.94 9.80 12.57
N MET A 2 2.52 10.55 11.65
CA MET A 2 1.75 11.37 10.71
C MET A 2 1.99 10.79 9.31
N CYS A 3 0.93 10.29 8.66
CA CYS A 3 0.99 9.87 7.27
C CYS A 3 0.63 11.07 6.39
N ILE A 4 1.61 11.63 5.67
CA ILE A 4 1.42 12.83 4.83
C ILE A 4 1.19 12.45 3.36
N ARG A 5 1.12 11.16 3.07
CA ARG A 5 1.23 10.63 1.72
C ARG A 5 0.06 10.95 0.78
N ASP A 6 -1.14 11.16 1.32
CA ASP A 6 -2.37 11.16 0.52
C ASP A 6 -2.65 12.47 -0.22
N SER A 7 -1.86 13.52 -0.03
CA SER A 7 -2.29 14.79 -0.53
C SER A 7 -1.74 15.19 -1.90
N LEU A 8 -0.45 15.02 -2.21
CA LEU A 8 0.13 15.63 -3.44
C LEU A 8 1.39 14.93 -3.98
N GLY A 9 1.73 13.72 -3.55
CA GLY A 9 2.88 12.97 -4.06
C GLY A 9 4.22 13.24 -3.37
N LEU A 10 5.28 12.58 -3.86
CA LEU A 10 6.64 12.60 -3.28
C LEU A 10 7.22 14.01 -3.13
N LEU A 11 7.04 14.87 -4.13
CA LEU A 11 7.55 16.24 -4.10
C LEU A 11 6.98 17.05 -2.94
N HIS A 12 5.71 16.84 -2.63
CA HIS A 12 5.07 17.53 -1.50
C HIS A 12 5.60 17.04 -0.16
N MET A 13 5.89 15.76 -0.06
CA MET A 13 6.52 15.17 1.14
C MET A 13 7.91 15.75 1.38
N GLU A 14 8.73 15.90 0.34
CA GLU A 14 10.05 16.54 0.42
C GLU A 14 9.95 17.99 0.90
N ILE A 15 9.00 18.77 0.36
CA ILE A 15 8.76 20.15 0.78
C ILE A 15 8.33 20.22 2.27
N VAL A 16 7.45 19.34 2.70
CA VAL A 16 7.01 19.30 4.10
C VAL A 16 8.16 18.90 5.01
N GLN A 17 8.96 17.91 4.63
CA GLN A 17 10.14 17.50 5.37
C GLN A 17 11.12 18.67 5.51
N GLU A 18 11.50 19.32 4.40
CA GLU A 18 12.42 20.47 4.40
C GLU A 18 11.92 21.61 5.29
N ARG A 19 10.63 21.90 5.28
CA ARG A 19 10.05 22.92 6.16
C ARG A 19 10.11 22.54 7.64
N LEU A 20 9.81 21.30 7.97
CA LEU A 20 9.88 20.83 9.37
C LEU A 20 11.33 20.85 9.90
N GLU A 21 12.29 20.47 9.08
CA GLU A 21 13.71 20.53 9.43
C GLU A 21 14.18 21.98 9.61
N ARG A 22 13.83 22.87 8.68
CA ARG A 22 14.31 24.27 8.69
C ARG A 22 13.60 25.18 9.68
N GLU A 23 12.25 25.05 9.80
CA GLU A 23 11.44 25.98 10.61
C GLU A 23 11.34 25.52 12.08
N PHE A 24 11.43 24.21 12.31
CA PHE A 24 11.25 23.62 13.65
C PHE A 24 12.48 22.90 14.19
N ASP A 25 13.59 22.89 13.45
CA ASP A 25 14.86 22.24 13.84
C ASP A 25 14.65 20.77 14.25
N MET A 26 13.80 20.05 13.46
CA MET A 26 13.46 18.66 13.70
C MET A 26 14.40 17.75 12.89
N ASP A 27 15.00 16.77 13.53
CA ASP A 27 15.72 15.69 12.84
C ASP A 27 14.71 14.60 12.46
N LEU A 28 14.44 14.47 11.14
CA LEU A 28 13.39 13.61 10.61
C LEU A 28 13.97 12.39 9.91
N ILE A 29 13.42 11.22 10.23
CA ILE A 29 13.67 9.98 9.51
C ILE A 29 12.42 9.66 8.69
N THR A 30 12.55 9.68 7.37
CA THR A 30 11.49 9.24 6.47
C THR A 30 11.56 7.74 6.26
N THR A 31 10.42 7.07 6.40
CA THR A 31 10.30 5.63 6.17
C THR A 31 9.26 5.36 5.08
N ALA A 32 9.42 4.25 4.37
CA ALA A 32 8.39 3.79 3.45
C ALA A 32 7.09 3.52 4.20
N PRO A 33 5.92 3.86 3.62
CA PRO A 33 4.64 3.51 4.23
C PRO A 33 4.49 1.99 4.28
N THR A 34 4.05 1.49 5.43
CA THR A 34 3.78 0.07 5.65
C THR A 34 2.32 -0.13 6.02
N VAL A 35 1.83 -1.33 5.80
CA VAL A 35 0.51 -1.76 6.25
C VAL A 35 0.64 -2.61 7.51
N ILE A 36 -0.44 -2.73 8.27
CA ILE A 36 -0.50 -3.59 9.44
C ILE A 36 -0.92 -4.98 8.98
N TYR A 37 -0.12 -6.00 9.29
CA TYR A 37 -0.42 -7.40 9.04
C TYR A 37 -1.01 -8.05 10.28
N GLU A 38 -1.94 -8.98 10.09
CA GLU A 38 -2.37 -9.93 11.12
C GLU A 38 -1.51 -11.19 11.03
N VAL A 39 -0.90 -11.59 12.13
CA VAL A 39 -0.12 -12.83 12.22
C VAL A 39 -0.80 -13.76 13.21
N VAL A 40 -1.21 -14.92 12.73
CA VAL A 40 -1.76 -16.00 13.57
C VAL A 40 -0.63 -16.92 13.95
N LEU A 41 -0.40 -17.08 15.24
CA LEU A 41 0.58 -18.02 15.77
C LEU A 41 -0.02 -19.41 15.94
N ARG A 42 0.83 -20.42 15.96
CA ARG A 42 0.43 -21.84 16.15
C ARG A 42 -0.26 -22.12 17.48
N ASP A 43 -0.11 -21.26 18.47
CA ASP A 43 -0.84 -21.32 19.74
C ASP A 43 -2.23 -20.64 19.68
N GLY A 44 -2.64 -20.17 18.53
CA GLY A 44 -3.88 -19.44 18.29
C GLY A 44 -3.84 -17.95 18.65
N THR A 45 -2.69 -17.42 19.08
CA THR A 45 -2.53 -16.01 19.40
C THR A 45 -2.54 -15.17 18.11
N LEU A 46 -3.30 -14.07 18.09
CA LEU A 46 -3.34 -13.12 17.00
C LEU A 46 -2.49 -11.89 17.34
N LEU A 47 -1.54 -11.56 16.48
CA LEU A 47 -0.66 -10.41 16.62
C LEU A 47 -0.87 -9.43 15.47
N MET A 48 -0.92 -8.14 15.79
CA MET A 48 -0.91 -7.07 14.79
C MET A 48 0.54 -6.57 14.62
N VAL A 49 1.07 -6.74 13.42
CA VAL A 49 2.45 -6.40 13.10
C VAL A 49 2.47 -5.18 12.19
N ASP A 50 2.89 -4.06 12.72
CA ASP A 50 3.00 -2.76 12.06
C ASP A 50 4.42 -2.48 11.49
N ASN A 51 5.39 -3.32 11.86
CA ASN A 51 6.77 -3.18 11.44
C ASN A 51 7.38 -4.57 11.20
N PRO A 52 8.06 -4.80 10.07
CA PRO A 52 8.70 -6.09 9.77
C PRO A 52 9.69 -6.56 10.86
N SER A 53 10.34 -5.62 11.58
CA SER A 53 11.25 -5.97 12.68
C SER A 53 10.56 -6.65 13.86
N LYS A 54 9.24 -6.45 14.02
CA LYS A 54 8.43 -7.08 15.07
C LYS A 54 7.83 -8.44 14.65
N MET A 55 8.14 -8.89 13.44
CA MET A 55 7.66 -10.17 12.94
C MET A 55 8.17 -11.30 13.82
N PRO A 56 7.30 -12.20 14.31
CA PRO A 56 7.69 -13.37 15.08
C PRO A 56 8.59 -14.32 14.29
N ASP A 57 9.26 -15.23 15.00
CA ASP A 57 10.03 -16.30 14.35
C ASP A 57 9.12 -17.12 13.41
N PRO A 58 9.53 -17.36 12.16
CA PRO A 58 8.72 -18.11 11.17
C PRO A 58 8.24 -19.47 11.65
N SER A 59 8.99 -20.13 12.55
CA SER A 59 8.61 -21.43 13.13
C SER A 59 7.35 -21.37 14.00
N ARG A 60 7.03 -20.19 14.55
CA ARG A 60 5.87 -19.95 15.39
C ARG A 60 4.65 -19.47 14.63
N ILE A 61 4.82 -19.03 13.39
CA ILE A 61 3.76 -18.50 12.54
C ILE A 61 2.97 -19.67 11.95
N GLU A 62 1.66 -19.59 12.02
CA GLU A 62 0.74 -20.48 11.33
C GLU A 62 0.26 -19.82 10.02
N GLU A 63 -0.15 -18.56 10.10
CA GLU A 63 -0.71 -17.83 8.98
C GLU A 63 -0.37 -16.33 9.08
N VAL A 64 -0.10 -15.72 7.93
CA VAL A 64 0.00 -14.26 7.81
C VAL A 64 -1.17 -13.76 6.97
N ARG A 65 -1.82 -12.70 7.42
CA ARG A 65 -2.95 -12.08 6.71
C ARG A 65 -2.63 -10.64 6.39
N GLU A 66 -2.89 -10.26 5.14
CA GLU A 66 -2.75 -8.88 4.68
C GLU A 66 -4.10 -8.17 4.63
N PRO A 67 -4.12 -6.85 4.87
CA PRO A 67 -5.33 -6.05 4.76
C PRO A 67 -5.73 -5.92 3.29
N ILE A 68 -6.97 -6.30 2.98
CA ILE A 68 -7.59 -6.13 1.68
C ILE A 68 -8.52 -4.94 1.72
N VAL A 69 -8.47 -4.13 0.68
CA VAL A 69 -9.35 -2.98 0.49
C VAL A 69 -10.20 -3.14 -0.75
N THR A 70 -11.41 -2.60 -0.70
CA THR A 70 -12.25 -2.39 -1.87
C THR A 70 -11.88 -1.05 -2.47
N VAL A 71 -11.48 -1.05 -3.74
CA VAL A 71 -11.08 0.15 -4.49
C VAL A 71 -12.10 0.44 -5.56
N ASN A 72 -12.64 1.65 -5.56
CA ASN A 72 -13.50 2.15 -6.63
C ASN A 72 -12.70 3.14 -7.49
N LEU A 73 -12.64 2.88 -8.76
CA LEU A 73 -11.91 3.65 -9.76
C LEU A 73 -12.89 4.28 -10.73
N TYR A 74 -12.77 5.58 -10.96
CA TYR A 74 -13.64 6.33 -11.87
C TYR A 74 -12.80 6.95 -12.98
N MET A 75 -13.13 6.68 -14.24
CA MET A 75 -12.34 7.14 -15.37
C MET A 75 -13.16 7.21 -16.66
N PRO A 76 -12.70 8.00 -17.68
CA PRO A 76 -13.20 7.90 -19.04
C PRO A 76 -12.94 6.51 -19.64
N GLN A 77 -13.85 6.05 -20.52
CA GLN A 77 -13.81 4.73 -21.14
C GLN A 77 -12.48 4.42 -21.85
N GLU A 78 -11.83 5.41 -22.43
CA GLU A 78 -10.56 5.24 -23.14
C GLU A 78 -9.39 4.73 -22.28
N TYR A 79 -9.44 4.94 -20.95
CA TYR A 79 -8.39 4.51 -20.01
C TYR A 79 -8.65 3.16 -19.33
N VAL A 80 -9.83 2.59 -19.52
CA VAL A 80 -10.26 1.35 -18.80
C VAL A 80 -9.28 0.21 -19.02
N GLY A 81 -8.87 -0.05 -20.25
CA GLY A 81 -7.95 -1.15 -20.55
C GLY A 81 -6.58 -1.00 -19.85
N ALA A 82 -6.02 0.21 -19.85
CA ALA A 82 -4.75 0.48 -19.20
C ALA A 82 -4.84 0.38 -17.68
N VAL A 83 -5.96 0.83 -17.09
CA VAL A 83 -6.19 0.73 -15.64
C VAL A 83 -6.45 -0.71 -15.21
N ILE A 84 -7.17 -1.52 -16.00
CA ILE A 84 -7.32 -2.97 -15.74
C ILE A 84 -5.94 -3.64 -15.70
N THR A 85 -5.07 -3.35 -16.67
CA THR A 85 -3.71 -3.89 -16.69
C THR A 85 -2.92 -3.48 -15.44
N LEU A 86 -3.03 -2.23 -15.01
CA LEU A 86 -2.40 -1.74 -13.79
C LEU A 86 -2.92 -2.50 -12.55
N CYS A 87 -4.24 -2.62 -12.38
CA CYS A 87 -4.84 -3.32 -11.25
C CYS A 87 -4.46 -4.79 -11.20
N THR A 88 -4.46 -5.48 -12.34
CA THR A 88 -4.07 -6.89 -12.44
C THR A 88 -2.59 -7.06 -12.06
N GLY A 89 -1.72 -6.17 -12.51
CA GLY A 89 -0.29 -6.17 -12.14
C GLY A 89 -0.04 -5.89 -10.65
N LYS A 90 -1.04 -5.38 -9.93
CA LYS A 90 -1.02 -5.09 -8.49
C LYS A 90 -1.88 -6.09 -7.68
N ARG A 91 -1.97 -7.32 -8.13
CA ARG A 91 -2.73 -8.40 -7.48
C ARG A 91 -4.21 -8.08 -7.26
N GLY A 92 -4.75 -7.13 -8.05
CA GLY A 92 -6.15 -6.74 -7.97
C GLY A 92 -7.08 -7.78 -8.56
N MET A 93 -8.19 -8.05 -7.86
CA MET A 93 -9.28 -8.89 -8.32
C MET A 93 -10.47 -8.00 -8.69
N GLN A 94 -10.88 -8.03 -9.95
CA GLN A 94 -12.03 -7.26 -10.41
C GLN A 94 -13.33 -7.84 -9.84
N ILE A 95 -14.12 -6.99 -9.20
CA ILE A 95 -15.40 -7.34 -8.61
C ILE A 95 -16.54 -6.89 -9.52
N ASP A 96 -16.44 -5.66 -10.04
CA ASP A 96 -17.52 -5.07 -10.80
C ASP A 96 -17.02 -4.03 -11.82
N MET A 97 -17.81 -3.79 -12.87
CA MET A 97 -17.58 -2.75 -13.85
C MET A 97 -18.90 -2.17 -14.33
N ASN A 98 -19.10 -0.89 -14.07
CA ASN A 98 -20.33 -0.19 -14.43
C ASN A 98 -20.06 1.01 -15.35
N TYR A 99 -20.89 1.16 -16.35
CA TYR A 99 -20.83 2.29 -17.30
C TYR A 99 -21.86 3.36 -16.92
N HIS A 100 -21.37 4.59 -16.73
CA HIS A 100 -22.19 5.76 -16.47
C HIS A 100 -21.97 6.81 -17.56
N GLY A 101 -22.65 6.66 -18.68
CA GLY A 101 -22.46 7.52 -19.87
C GLY A 101 -21.05 7.36 -20.44
N LYS A 102 -20.24 8.44 -20.36
CA LYS A 102 -18.83 8.44 -20.84
C LYS A 102 -17.82 8.00 -19.77
N GLN A 103 -18.27 7.80 -18.55
CA GLN A 103 -17.43 7.36 -17.45
C GLN A 103 -17.67 5.89 -17.10
N VAL A 104 -16.64 5.26 -16.61
CA VAL A 104 -16.67 3.87 -16.13
C VAL A 104 -16.24 3.86 -14.67
N LYS A 105 -17.01 3.13 -13.86
CA LYS A 105 -16.64 2.76 -12.50
C LYS A 105 -16.13 1.32 -12.53
N LEU A 106 -14.90 1.10 -12.09
CA LEU A 106 -14.34 -0.22 -11.82
C LEU A 106 -14.26 -0.42 -10.31
N THR A 107 -14.68 -1.58 -9.83
CA THR A 107 -14.51 -1.97 -8.43
C THR A 107 -13.58 -3.17 -8.36
N TYR A 108 -12.52 -3.03 -7.55
CA TYR A 108 -11.50 -4.05 -7.33
C TYR A 108 -11.35 -4.35 -5.85
N GLU A 109 -10.96 -5.58 -5.54
CA GLU A 109 -10.34 -5.92 -4.26
C GLU A 109 -8.84 -6.01 -4.47
N MET A 110 -8.08 -5.32 -3.63
CA MET A 110 -6.62 -5.24 -3.74
C MET A 110 -5.96 -5.28 -2.37
N PRO A 111 -4.76 -5.84 -2.26
CA PRO A 111 -3.95 -5.68 -1.07
C PRO A 111 -3.64 -4.21 -0.82
N MET A 112 -3.85 -3.76 0.41
CA MET A 112 -3.57 -2.37 0.79
C MET A 112 -2.09 -2.01 0.59
N ALA A 113 -1.18 -2.97 0.77
CA ALA A 113 0.25 -2.78 0.54
C ALA A 113 0.57 -2.31 -0.88
N GLU A 114 -0.15 -2.81 -1.88
CA GLU A 114 0.04 -2.42 -3.28
C GLU A 114 -0.44 -0.99 -3.57
N ILE A 115 -1.43 -0.52 -2.81
CA ILE A 115 -2.01 0.82 -2.98
C ILE A 115 -1.13 1.88 -2.32
N VAL A 116 -0.70 1.61 -1.09
CA VAL A 116 0.06 2.60 -0.32
C VAL A 116 1.44 2.90 -0.91
N LEU A 117 2.03 2.07 -1.76
CA LEU A 117 3.36 2.31 -2.34
C LEU A 117 3.33 3.35 -3.48
N ASP A 118 2.76 3.02 -4.60
CA ASP A 118 2.89 3.81 -5.83
C ASP A 118 1.65 3.76 -6.75
N PHE A 119 0.58 3.11 -6.29
CA PHE A 119 -0.59 2.88 -7.13
C PHE A 119 -1.26 4.16 -7.59
N PHE A 120 -1.41 5.15 -6.69
CA PHE A 120 -2.05 6.42 -7.03
C PHE A 120 -1.28 7.17 -8.12
N ASP A 121 0.05 7.23 -8.02
CA ASP A 121 0.90 7.91 -8.99
C ASP A 121 0.85 7.20 -10.35
N LYS A 122 0.88 5.86 -10.34
CA LYS A 122 0.72 5.06 -11.56
C LYS A 122 -0.66 5.22 -12.18
N LEU A 123 -1.72 5.26 -11.38
CA LEU A 123 -3.08 5.50 -11.84
C LEU A 123 -3.19 6.86 -12.53
N LYS A 124 -2.66 7.92 -11.91
CA LYS A 124 -2.66 9.27 -12.50
C LYS A 124 -1.83 9.32 -13.79
N SER A 125 -0.65 8.73 -13.81
CA SER A 125 0.20 8.67 -14.99
C SER A 125 -0.49 7.90 -16.14
N THR A 126 -1.04 6.72 -15.86
CA THR A 126 -1.68 5.85 -16.85
C THR A 126 -2.93 6.49 -17.45
N SER A 127 -3.67 7.26 -16.66
CA SER A 127 -4.91 7.92 -17.08
C SER A 127 -4.75 9.39 -17.46
N ARG A 128 -3.51 9.88 -17.59
CA ARG A 128 -3.22 11.31 -17.84
C ARG A 128 -3.92 12.25 -16.84
N GLY A 129 -4.06 11.81 -15.59
CA GLY A 129 -4.70 12.54 -14.52
C GLY A 129 -6.23 12.44 -14.45
N TYR A 130 -6.88 11.78 -15.41
CA TYR A 130 -8.34 11.70 -15.48
C TYR A 130 -8.96 10.71 -14.51
N ALA A 131 -8.25 9.64 -14.12
CA ALA A 131 -8.78 8.69 -13.16
C ALA A 131 -8.76 9.23 -11.75
N SER A 132 -9.81 8.92 -11.00
CA SER A 132 -9.87 9.11 -9.55
C SER A 132 -10.15 7.78 -8.88
N MET A 133 -9.78 7.67 -7.60
CA MET A 133 -10.03 6.49 -6.79
C MET A 133 -10.45 6.87 -5.39
N ASP A 134 -11.26 6.02 -4.81
CA ASP A 134 -11.46 5.89 -3.38
C ASP A 134 -11.22 4.44 -2.95
N TYR A 135 -10.91 4.22 -1.68
CA TYR A 135 -10.79 2.88 -1.16
C TYR A 135 -11.27 2.82 0.28
N GLU A 136 -11.76 1.65 0.67
CA GLU A 136 -12.18 1.36 2.04
C GLU A 136 -11.66 -0.01 2.47
N PHE A 137 -11.32 -0.13 3.76
CA PHE A 137 -10.91 -1.41 4.33
C PHE A 137 -12.05 -2.41 4.24
N LYS A 138 -11.75 -3.64 3.82
CA LYS A 138 -12.70 -4.72 3.72
C LYS A 138 -12.48 -5.78 4.81
N GLU A 139 -11.34 -6.45 4.75
CA GLU A 139 -11.02 -7.59 5.62
C GLU A 139 -9.52 -7.87 5.63
N TYR A 140 -9.08 -8.71 6.57
CA TYR A 140 -7.79 -9.38 6.49
C TYR A 140 -7.95 -10.71 5.76
N ARG A 141 -7.03 -11.01 4.84
CA ARG A 141 -7.04 -12.24 4.04
C ARG A 141 -5.67 -12.89 4.07
N SER A 142 -5.65 -14.22 4.15
CA SER A 142 -4.43 -15.02 4.07
C SER A 142 -3.58 -14.63 2.88
N ALA A 143 -2.29 -14.44 3.11
CA ALA A 143 -1.33 -14.04 2.10
C ALA A 143 -0.03 -14.82 2.26
N ASP A 144 0.54 -15.22 1.14
CA ASP A 144 1.87 -15.83 1.09
C ASP A 144 2.92 -14.72 1.01
N VAL A 145 3.22 -14.13 2.16
CA VAL A 145 4.21 -13.07 2.31
C VAL A 145 5.37 -13.54 3.17
N VAL A 146 6.55 -13.05 2.85
CA VAL A 146 7.79 -13.36 3.56
C VAL A 146 8.48 -12.07 3.98
N LYS A 147 9.08 -12.09 5.16
CA LYS A 147 9.93 -11.00 5.62
C LYS A 147 11.24 -11.00 4.84
N VAL A 148 11.62 -9.86 4.27
CA VAL A 148 12.90 -9.67 3.62
C VAL A 148 13.81 -8.82 4.54
N ASP A 149 14.89 -9.42 5.01
CA ASP A 149 15.91 -8.71 5.78
C ASP A 149 16.94 -8.09 4.83
N MET A 150 17.16 -6.79 4.94
CA MET A 150 18.22 -6.10 4.19
C MET A 150 19.53 -6.18 4.95
N LEU A 151 20.58 -6.62 4.25
CA LEU A 151 21.94 -6.71 4.81
C LEU A 151 22.82 -5.63 4.19
N ILE A 152 23.44 -4.80 5.01
CA ILE A 152 24.49 -3.88 4.60
C ILE A 152 25.80 -4.37 5.21
N ASN A 153 26.78 -4.66 4.38
CA ASN A 153 28.06 -5.23 4.82
C ASN A 153 27.91 -6.48 5.71
N SER A 154 26.93 -7.36 5.35
CA SER A 154 26.56 -8.58 6.09
C SER A 154 25.92 -8.36 7.46
N GLU A 155 25.61 -7.14 7.85
CA GLU A 155 24.86 -6.81 9.06
C GLU A 155 23.42 -6.46 8.73
N LYS A 156 22.47 -6.98 9.53
CA LYS A 156 21.05 -6.68 9.35
C LYS A 156 20.75 -5.22 9.72
N VAL A 157 20.00 -4.56 8.86
CA VAL A 157 19.49 -3.21 9.12
C VAL A 157 17.98 -3.29 9.30
N ASP A 158 17.54 -3.34 10.57
CA ASP A 158 16.11 -3.51 10.90
C ASP A 158 15.22 -2.38 10.35
N ALA A 159 15.77 -1.17 10.21
CA ALA A 159 15.06 -0.03 9.65
C ALA A 159 14.71 -0.20 8.15
N LEU A 160 15.39 -1.09 7.45
CA LEU A 160 15.20 -1.35 6.02
C LEU A 160 14.49 -2.69 5.74
N ALA A 161 14.07 -3.43 6.77
CA ALA A 161 13.32 -4.68 6.58
C ALA A 161 11.97 -4.41 5.91
N ILE A 162 11.59 -5.26 4.95
CA ILE A 162 10.34 -5.16 4.16
C ILE A 162 9.51 -6.43 4.35
#